data_ee3ba9ea738898bb671156a072ec4ba9
#
_entry.id   ee3ba9ea738898bb671156a072ec4ba9
#
_cell.length_a   1.000
_cell.length_b   1.000
_cell.length_c   1.000
_cell.angle_alpha   90.00
_cell.angle_beta   90.00
_cell.angle_gamma   90.00
#
_symmetry.space_group_name_H-M   'P 1'
#
loop_
_entity.id
_entity.type
_entity.pdbx_description
1 polymer ?
#
loop_
_entity_poly.entity_id
_entity_poly.type
_entity_poly.pdbx_seq_one_letter_code
_entity_poly.pdbx_strand_id
1 'polypeptide(L)'
;MIKAVLFDVGSTLIEPDPEIDGVFHAVATERGHGVDSEIVSSHMPAVNSFYEEEYLRDGDFWCSHEGSVEMYLDMYRYLAHLCGLAHDAEDIAHQVNERYRSAASWKLYDDVLPCLKKLKARHERLGIVSNWSSNLEDLIRDLRMAPYFDEIVASADVGYRKPNPMIFTIMLERLGIDASEAVHVGDRPDADGAGAEAAGVRPIIIDREGRFSDCGYTTIRTLDELDGLLGSWGAAGNKAVNGG
;
A
#
# COMPACT_ATOMS: atom_id res chain seq x y z
N MET A 1 6.22 -23.35 9.83
CA MET A 1 7.40 -22.54 9.41
C MET A 1 6.89 -21.55 8.35
N ILE A 2 7.27 -20.29 8.42
CA ILE A 2 6.87 -19.31 7.40
C ILE A 2 7.54 -19.67 6.07
N LYS A 3 6.78 -19.67 5.00
CA LYS A 3 7.19 -19.95 3.63
C LYS A 3 6.92 -18.79 2.68
N ALA A 4 6.00 -17.89 3.06
CA ALA A 4 5.65 -16.71 2.26
C ALA A 4 5.61 -15.45 3.10
N VAL A 5 6.03 -14.35 2.50
CA VAL A 5 5.86 -13.00 3.01
C VAL A 5 5.07 -12.19 1.98
N LEU A 6 3.92 -11.71 2.40
CA LEU A 6 3.04 -10.87 1.60
C LEU A 6 3.24 -9.42 2.02
N PHE A 7 3.23 -8.50 1.08
CA PHE A 7 3.41 -7.07 1.33
C PHE A 7 2.25 -6.26 0.78
N ASP A 8 1.81 -5.27 1.52
CA ASP A 8 1.17 -4.10 0.95
C ASP A 8 2.19 -3.24 0.19
N VAL A 9 1.74 -2.19 -0.52
CA VAL A 9 2.60 -1.36 -1.37
C VAL A 9 2.73 0.06 -0.83
N GLY A 10 1.64 0.83 -0.80
CA GLY A 10 1.65 2.23 -0.35
C GLY A 10 2.03 2.34 1.12
N SER A 11 2.86 3.30 1.49
CA SER A 11 3.37 3.50 2.86
C SER A 11 4.08 2.29 3.47
N THR A 12 4.12 1.15 2.77
CA THR A 12 4.81 -0.08 3.15
C THR A 12 6.12 -0.25 2.40
N LEU A 13 6.06 -0.29 1.07
CA LEU A 13 7.21 -0.45 0.18
C LEU A 13 7.60 0.86 -0.52
N ILE A 14 6.62 1.70 -0.83
CA ILE A 14 6.81 2.96 -1.55
C ILE A 14 6.05 4.10 -0.90
N GLU A 15 6.53 5.29 -1.13
CA GLU A 15 5.89 6.57 -0.79
C GLU A 15 5.79 7.47 -2.03
N PRO A 16 4.82 8.38 -2.10
CA PRO A 16 4.78 9.37 -3.17
C PRO A 16 5.98 10.33 -3.07
N ASP A 17 6.60 10.64 -4.20
CA ASP A 17 7.70 11.62 -4.28
C ASP A 17 7.67 12.32 -5.64
N PRO A 18 7.22 13.59 -5.73
CA PRO A 18 6.74 14.43 -4.61
C PRO A 18 5.39 13.99 -4.05
N GLU A 19 5.09 14.48 -2.84
CA GLU A 19 3.76 14.36 -2.21
C GLU A 19 2.66 15.01 -3.06
N ILE A 20 1.40 14.69 -2.76
CA ILE A 20 0.22 15.11 -3.53
C ILE A 20 0.16 16.62 -3.73
N ASP A 21 0.43 17.40 -2.69
CA ASP A 21 0.44 18.87 -2.75
C ASP A 21 1.51 19.41 -3.70
N GLY A 22 2.70 18.79 -3.71
CA GLY A 22 3.78 19.14 -4.62
C GLY A 22 3.45 18.85 -6.09
N VAL A 23 2.88 17.67 -6.38
CA VAL A 23 2.43 17.32 -7.74
C VAL A 23 1.29 18.23 -8.19
N PHE A 24 0.30 18.45 -7.32
CA PHE A 24 -0.82 19.33 -7.62
C PHE A 24 -0.34 20.77 -7.92
N HIS A 25 0.53 21.32 -7.06
CA HIS A 25 1.10 22.67 -7.27
C HIS A 25 1.84 22.76 -8.60
N ALA A 26 2.64 21.77 -8.95
CA ALA A 26 3.37 21.74 -10.21
C ALA A 26 2.41 21.75 -11.42
N VAL A 27 1.38 20.91 -11.40
CA VAL A 27 0.35 20.84 -12.45
C VAL A 27 -0.40 22.17 -12.56
N ALA A 28 -0.85 22.74 -11.45
CA ALA A 28 -1.54 24.03 -11.45
C ALA A 28 -0.66 25.16 -12.02
N THR A 29 0.62 25.18 -11.67
CA THR A 29 1.59 26.17 -12.19
C THR A 29 1.81 26.00 -13.70
N GLU A 30 2.00 24.78 -14.19
CA GLU A 30 2.15 24.48 -15.63
C GLU A 30 0.93 24.90 -16.45
N ARG A 31 -0.26 24.86 -15.84
CA ARG A 31 -1.51 25.35 -16.43
C ARG A 31 -1.71 26.86 -16.32
N GLY A 32 -0.75 27.57 -15.71
CA GLY A 32 -0.76 29.03 -15.61
C GLY A 32 -1.48 29.57 -14.36
N HIS A 33 -1.81 28.72 -13.39
CA HIS A 33 -2.40 29.17 -12.13
C HIS A 33 -1.33 29.58 -11.11
N GLY A 34 -1.43 30.77 -10.58
CA GLY A 34 -0.52 31.34 -9.58
C GLY A 34 -0.93 30.97 -8.14
N VAL A 35 -1.22 29.69 -7.86
CA VAL A 35 -1.51 29.23 -6.51
C VAL A 35 -0.22 29.05 -5.71
N ASP A 36 -0.21 29.52 -4.45
CA ASP A 36 0.92 29.34 -3.55
C ASP A 36 0.99 27.89 -3.03
N SER A 37 2.19 27.31 -3.00
CA SER A 37 2.41 25.94 -2.50
C SER A 37 1.98 25.80 -1.04
N GLU A 38 2.18 26.81 -0.20
CA GLU A 38 1.75 26.78 1.21
C GLU A 38 0.22 26.71 1.34
N ILE A 39 -0.51 27.37 0.41
CA ILE A 39 -1.98 27.28 0.36
C ILE A 39 -2.39 25.87 0.00
N VAL A 40 -1.77 25.25 -1.01
CA VAL A 40 -2.06 23.86 -1.40
C VAL A 40 -1.83 22.91 -0.22
N SER A 41 -0.65 22.98 0.41
CA SER A 41 -0.31 22.13 1.56
C SER A 41 -1.24 22.33 2.75
N SER A 42 -1.72 23.56 2.98
CA SER A 42 -2.67 23.86 4.06
C SER A 42 -4.04 23.17 3.91
N HIS A 43 -4.40 22.76 2.69
CA HIS A 43 -5.65 22.04 2.41
C HIS A 43 -5.52 20.51 2.52
N MET A 44 -4.31 19.96 2.59
CA MET A 44 -4.09 18.49 2.64
C MET A 44 -4.80 17.80 3.80
N PRO A 45 -4.90 18.37 5.02
CA PRO A 45 -5.71 17.75 6.09
C PRO A 45 -7.17 17.52 5.70
N ALA A 46 -7.78 18.47 4.98
CA ALA A 46 -9.17 18.34 4.51
C ALA A 46 -9.29 17.29 3.38
N VAL A 47 -8.30 17.22 2.49
CA VAL A 47 -8.24 16.22 1.42
C VAL A 47 -8.08 14.81 2.00
N ASN A 48 -7.20 14.64 3.01
CA ASN A 48 -7.02 13.37 3.69
C ASN A 48 -8.28 12.94 4.44
N SER A 49 -8.99 13.89 5.11
CA SER A 49 -10.26 13.59 5.75
C SER A 49 -11.32 13.16 4.74
N PHE A 50 -11.41 13.81 3.58
CA PHE A 50 -12.31 13.42 2.50
C PHE A 50 -12.04 11.97 2.04
N TYR A 51 -10.78 11.61 1.82
CA TYR A 51 -10.40 10.23 1.45
C TYR A 51 -10.80 9.21 2.53
N GLU A 52 -10.51 9.48 3.80
CA GLU A 52 -10.86 8.57 4.90
C GLU A 52 -12.38 8.44 5.09
N GLU A 53 -13.14 9.51 4.93
CA GLU A 53 -14.60 9.46 4.99
C GLU A 53 -15.19 8.58 3.88
N GLU A 54 -14.70 8.73 2.64
CA GLU A 54 -15.11 7.90 1.52
C GLU A 54 -14.70 6.43 1.73
N TYR A 55 -13.49 6.19 2.22
CA TYR A 55 -13.00 4.85 2.53
C TYR A 55 -13.85 4.14 3.58
N LEU A 56 -14.28 4.85 4.62
CA LEU A 56 -15.13 4.30 5.69
C LEU A 56 -16.59 4.12 5.27
N ARG A 57 -17.10 4.99 4.39
CA ARG A 57 -18.49 4.95 3.92
C ARG A 57 -18.72 3.78 2.98
N ASP A 58 -17.94 3.68 1.96
CA ASP A 58 -18.01 2.63 0.94
C ASP A 58 -16.66 2.50 0.23
N GLY A 59 -15.76 1.74 0.77
CA GLY A 59 -14.45 1.54 0.17
C GLY A 59 -14.43 0.65 -1.06
N ASP A 60 -15.57 0.23 -1.61
CA ASP A 60 -15.65 -0.68 -2.76
C ASP A 60 -15.14 -0.06 -4.07
N PHE A 61 -14.86 1.27 -4.08
CA PHE A 61 -14.11 1.89 -5.16
C PHE A 61 -12.77 1.21 -5.45
N TRP A 62 -12.16 0.57 -4.44
CA TRP A 62 -10.95 -0.22 -4.63
C TRP A 62 -11.17 -1.57 -5.35
N CYS A 63 -12.42 -2.00 -5.54
CA CYS A 63 -12.75 -3.28 -6.18
C CYS A 63 -12.83 -3.20 -7.72
N SER A 64 -12.56 -2.05 -8.31
CA SER A 64 -12.49 -1.86 -9.77
C SER A 64 -11.45 -0.80 -10.14
N HIS A 65 -10.95 -0.89 -11.39
CA HIS A 65 -10.04 0.12 -11.92
C HIS A 65 -10.71 1.49 -12.01
N GLU A 66 -11.89 1.53 -12.60
CA GLU A 66 -12.66 2.76 -12.79
C GLU A 66 -12.99 3.43 -11.44
N GLY A 67 -13.46 2.64 -10.46
CA GLY A 67 -13.78 3.16 -9.14
C GLY A 67 -12.57 3.76 -8.43
N SER A 68 -11.42 3.07 -8.45
CA SER A 68 -10.21 3.56 -7.81
C SER A 68 -9.66 4.83 -8.48
N VAL A 69 -9.72 4.92 -9.80
CA VAL A 69 -9.33 6.13 -10.54
C VAL A 69 -10.26 7.29 -10.23
N GLU A 70 -11.59 7.06 -10.26
CA GLU A 70 -12.56 8.12 -9.99
C GLU A 70 -12.44 8.68 -8.58
N MET A 71 -12.19 7.83 -7.58
CA MET A 71 -11.95 8.26 -6.21
C MET A 71 -10.77 9.26 -6.12
N TYR A 72 -9.66 8.96 -6.79
CA TYR A 72 -8.52 9.88 -6.82
C TYR A 72 -8.84 11.16 -7.60
N LEU A 73 -9.55 11.07 -8.70
CA LEU A 73 -9.99 12.26 -9.45
C LEU A 73 -10.88 13.16 -8.58
N ASP A 74 -11.82 12.60 -7.82
CA ASP A 74 -12.67 13.35 -6.89
C ASP A 74 -11.85 14.04 -5.81
N MET A 75 -10.85 13.36 -5.25
CA MET A 75 -9.94 13.92 -4.26
C MET A 75 -9.16 15.12 -4.84
N TYR A 76 -8.65 15.00 -6.06
CA TYR A 76 -7.91 16.09 -6.73
C TYR A 76 -8.82 17.23 -7.18
N ARG A 77 -10.04 16.94 -7.63
CA ARG A 77 -11.08 17.96 -7.90
C ARG A 77 -11.40 18.74 -6.62
N TYR A 78 -11.55 18.03 -5.50
CA TYR A 78 -11.81 18.64 -4.21
C TYR A 78 -10.68 19.61 -3.80
N LEU A 79 -9.42 19.18 -3.94
CA LEU A 79 -8.26 20.04 -3.70
C LEU A 79 -8.28 21.28 -4.61
N ALA A 80 -8.60 21.11 -5.90
CA ALA A 80 -8.72 22.22 -6.84
C ALA A 80 -9.82 23.23 -6.42
N HIS A 81 -10.96 22.74 -5.95
CA HIS A 81 -12.02 23.59 -5.40
C HIS A 81 -11.54 24.38 -4.18
N LEU A 82 -10.85 23.74 -3.24
CA LEU A 82 -10.30 24.41 -2.05
C LEU A 82 -9.29 25.49 -2.41
N CYS A 83 -8.49 25.27 -3.47
CA CYS A 83 -7.53 26.25 -4.00
C CYS A 83 -8.16 27.35 -4.88
N GLY A 84 -9.48 27.38 -5.05
CA GLY A 84 -10.17 28.37 -5.88
C GLY A 84 -10.05 28.12 -7.40
N LEU A 85 -9.63 26.91 -7.81
CA LEU A 85 -9.40 26.50 -9.19
C LEU A 85 -10.55 25.64 -9.77
N ALA A 86 -11.77 25.85 -9.27
CA ALA A 86 -12.96 25.06 -9.63
C ALA A 86 -13.22 24.97 -11.15
N HIS A 87 -12.91 26.05 -11.88
CA HIS A 87 -13.12 26.11 -13.34
C HIS A 87 -12.18 25.22 -14.16
N ASP A 88 -11.08 24.76 -13.57
CA ASP A 88 -10.06 23.92 -14.22
C ASP A 88 -9.83 22.59 -13.45
N ALA A 89 -10.70 22.29 -12.48
CA ALA A 89 -10.54 21.19 -11.55
C ALA A 89 -10.46 19.83 -12.25
N GLU A 90 -11.24 19.62 -13.31
CA GLU A 90 -11.27 18.39 -14.08
C GLU A 90 -9.92 18.10 -14.74
N ASP A 91 -9.41 19.06 -15.49
CA ASP A 91 -8.14 18.93 -16.20
C ASP A 91 -6.94 18.80 -15.23
N ILE A 92 -6.96 19.54 -14.12
CA ILE A 92 -5.95 19.42 -13.07
C ILE A 92 -5.98 18.01 -12.47
N ALA A 93 -7.16 17.52 -12.10
CA ALA A 93 -7.32 16.20 -11.51
C ALA A 93 -6.78 15.09 -12.42
N HIS A 94 -7.14 15.11 -13.70
CA HIS A 94 -6.62 14.15 -14.67
C HIS A 94 -5.10 14.22 -14.81
N GLN A 95 -4.50 15.41 -14.87
CA GLN A 95 -3.05 15.54 -15.00
C GLN A 95 -2.30 15.11 -13.74
N VAL A 96 -2.82 15.38 -12.55
CA VAL A 96 -2.25 14.87 -11.28
C VAL A 96 -2.32 13.35 -11.26
N ASN A 97 -3.48 12.77 -11.62
CA ASN A 97 -3.65 11.33 -11.66
C ASN A 97 -2.69 10.66 -12.65
N GLU A 98 -2.49 11.22 -13.85
CA GLU A 98 -1.52 10.69 -14.82
C GLU A 98 -0.07 10.73 -14.30
N ARG A 99 0.30 11.73 -13.49
CA ARG A 99 1.62 11.78 -12.84
C ARG A 99 1.84 10.58 -11.90
N TYR A 100 0.82 10.23 -11.10
CA TYR A 100 0.91 9.10 -10.17
C TYR A 100 0.81 7.72 -10.82
N ARG A 101 0.47 7.64 -12.10
CA ARG A 101 0.62 6.39 -12.87
C ARG A 101 2.08 6.08 -13.22
N SER A 102 2.95 7.08 -13.18
CA SER A 102 4.37 6.94 -13.49
C SER A 102 5.18 6.52 -12.27
N ALA A 103 6.11 5.60 -12.43
CA ALA A 103 7.09 5.23 -11.40
C ALA A 103 7.95 6.43 -10.95
N ALA A 104 8.05 7.50 -11.76
CA ALA A 104 8.78 8.71 -11.41
C ALA A 104 8.14 9.52 -10.27
N SER A 105 6.90 9.24 -9.88
CA SER A 105 6.21 9.88 -8.75
C SER A 105 6.21 9.03 -7.48
N TRP A 106 7.04 7.98 -7.46
CA TRP A 106 7.13 7.07 -6.33
C TRP A 106 8.56 6.79 -5.95
N LYS A 107 8.84 6.73 -4.67
CA LYS A 107 10.13 6.41 -4.10
C LYS A 107 10.02 5.16 -3.23
N LEU A 108 10.98 4.24 -3.38
CA LEU A 108 11.11 3.12 -2.46
C LEU A 108 11.71 3.61 -1.14
N TYR A 109 11.19 3.07 -0.03
CA TYR A 109 11.91 3.21 1.24
C TYR A 109 13.27 2.49 1.17
N ASP A 110 14.26 3.03 1.86
CA ASP A 110 15.66 2.56 1.77
C ASP A 110 15.84 1.10 2.25
N ASP A 111 14.97 0.61 3.13
CA ASP A 111 14.97 -0.74 3.69
C ASP A 111 14.35 -1.82 2.78
N VAL A 112 13.65 -1.43 1.71
CA VAL A 112 12.87 -2.34 0.85
C VAL A 112 13.77 -3.31 0.09
N LEU A 113 14.66 -2.81 -0.76
CA LEU A 113 15.50 -3.69 -1.58
C LEU A 113 16.43 -4.58 -0.75
N PRO A 114 17.06 -4.11 0.35
CA PRO A 114 17.81 -4.97 1.26
C PRO A 114 16.95 -6.10 1.85
N CYS A 115 15.73 -5.80 2.29
CA CYS A 115 14.79 -6.78 2.85
C CYS A 115 14.40 -7.82 1.80
N LEU A 116 13.90 -7.41 0.62
CA LEU A 116 13.48 -8.32 -0.45
C LEU A 116 14.60 -9.26 -0.88
N LYS A 117 15.86 -8.77 -1.00
CA LYS A 117 17.03 -9.59 -1.32
C LYS A 117 17.29 -10.66 -0.26
N LYS A 118 17.21 -10.30 1.03
CA LYS A 118 17.40 -11.25 2.14
C LYS A 118 16.34 -12.35 2.13
N LEU A 119 15.07 -12.00 1.95
CA LEU A 119 13.96 -12.95 1.92
C LEU A 119 14.09 -13.92 0.72
N LYS A 120 14.38 -13.41 -0.48
CA LYS A 120 14.61 -14.28 -1.65
C LYS A 120 15.82 -15.22 -1.47
N ALA A 121 16.89 -14.77 -0.81
CA ALA A 121 18.04 -15.62 -0.51
C ALA A 121 17.69 -16.79 0.44
N ARG A 122 16.62 -16.67 1.24
CA ARG A 122 16.06 -17.73 2.08
C ARG A 122 15.08 -18.65 1.34
N HIS A 123 14.87 -18.42 0.05
CA HIS A 123 13.91 -19.13 -0.78
C HIS A 123 12.44 -18.96 -0.34
N GLU A 124 12.12 -17.86 0.34
CA GLU A 124 10.74 -17.54 0.67
C GLU A 124 9.98 -17.06 -0.58
N ARG A 125 8.70 -17.42 -0.66
CA ARG A 125 7.79 -16.85 -1.65
C ARG A 125 7.43 -15.43 -1.26
N LEU A 126 7.44 -14.50 -2.21
CA LEU A 126 7.04 -13.12 -1.95
C LEU A 126 5.83 -12.77 -2.80
N GLY A 127 4.82 -12.18 -2.18
CA GLY A 127 3.62 -11.71 -2.85
C GLY A 127 3.29 -10.25 -2.52
N ILE A 128 2.56 -9.60 -3.41
CA ILE A 128 1.97 -8.28 -3.16
C ILE A 128 0.46 -8.44 -3.04
N VAL A 129 -0.13 -7.92 -1.95
CA VAL A 129 -1.59 -7.82 -1.73
C VAL A 129 -1.92 -6.37 -1.40
N SER A 130 -2.46 -5.63 -2.36
CA SER A 130 -2.69 -4.19 -2.18
C SER A 130 -4.06 -3.73 -2.65
N ASN A 131 -4.64 -2.78 -1.91
CA ASN A 131 -5.77 -1.99 -2.38
C ASN A 131 -5.24 -0.99 -3.41
N TRP A 132 -5.32 -1.36 -4.69
CA TRP A 132 -4.72 -0.62 -5.79
C TRP A 132 -5.51 -0.82 -7.07
N SER A 133 -5.38 0.12 -8.01
CA SER A 133 -5.93 0.01 -9.36
C SER A 133 -5.18 -1.03 -10.21
N SER A 134 -5.73 -1.41 -11.35
CA SER A 134 -5.17 -2.46 -12.23
C SER A 134 -3.81 -2.13 -12.87
N ASN A 135 -3.24 -0.96 -12.59
CA ASN A 135 -1.88 -0.61 -13.07
C ASN A 135 -0.75 -1.04 -12.11
N LEU A 136 -1.07 -1.75 -11.01
CA LEU A 136 -0.08 -2.10 -9.99
C LEU A 136 1.08 -2.90 -10.53
N GLU A 137 0.81 -3.92 -11.35
CA GLU A 137 1.87 -4.77 -11.91
C GLU A 137 2.84 -3.99 -12.79
N ASP A 138 2.32 -3.06 -13.60
CA ASP A 138 3.13 -2.16 -14.41
C ASP A 138 4.01 -1.25 -13.53
N LEU A 139 3.42 -0.66 -12.50
CA LEU A 139 4.16 0.18 -11.54
C LEU A 139 5.30 -0.61 -10.86
N ILE A 140 5.02 -1.81 -10.36
CA ILE A 140 6.02 -2.67 -9.70
C ILE A 140 7.15 -3.05 -10.67
N ARG A 141 6.84 -3.28 -11.95
CA ARG A 141 7.83 -3.53 -12.99
C ARG A 141 8.70 -2.31 -13.26
N ASP A 142 8.09 -1.13 -13.41
CA ASP A 142 8.79 0.11 -13.70
C ASP A 142 9.68 0.55 -12.53
N LEU A 143 9.27 0.28 -11.29
CA LEU A 143 10.08 0.42 -10.07
C LEU A 143 11.18 -0.65 -9.94
N ARG A 144 11.28 -1.59 -10.89
CA ARG A 144 12.26 -2.70 -10.92
C ARG A 144 12.17 -3.64 -9.72
N MET A 145 11.00 -3.73 -9.12
CA MET A 145 10.72 -4.66 -8.01
C MET A 145 10.16 -6.02 -8.47
N ALA A 146 9.58 -6.10 -9.67
CA ALA A 146 8.94 -7.33 -10.18
C ALA A 146 9.78 -8.61 -10.04
N PRO A 147 11.13 -8.61 -10.23
CA PRO A 147 11.92 -9.84 -10.09
C PRO A 147 11.94 -10.44 -8.66
N TYR A 148 11.49 -9.70 -7.65
CA TYR A 148 11.44 -10.20 -6.28
C TYR A 148 10.12 -10.90 -5.95
N PHE A 149 9.04 -10.61 -6.66
CA PHE A 149 7.71 -11.12 -6.34
C PHE A 149 7.34 -12.33 -7.21
N ASP A 150 6.75 -13.33 -6.58
CA ASP A 150 6.23 -14.53 -7.25
C ASP A 150 4.80 -14.28 -7.76
N GLU A 151 4.00 -13.46 -7.03
CA GLU A 151 2.63 -13.10 -7.38
C GLU A 151 2.30 -11.67 -6.96
N ILE A 152 1.43 -11.00 -7.73
CA ILE A 152 0.90 -9.66 -7.43
C ILE A 152 -0.62 -9.72 -7.53
N VAL A 153 -1.31 -9.23 -6.48
CA VAL A 153 -2.77 -9.13 -6.43
C VAL A 153 -3.15 -7.68 -6.07
N ALA A 154 -3.71 -6.99 -7.06
CA ALA A 154 -4.38 -5.72 -6.85
C ALA A 154 -5.88 -5.95 -6.60
N SER A 155 -6.49 -5.20 -5.69
CA SER A 155 -7.91 -5.32 -5.37
C SER A 155 -8.81 -5.09 -6.58
N ALA A 156 -8.45 -4.14 -7.46
CA ALA A 156 -9.20 -3.83 -8.67
C ALA A 156 -9.24 -4.98 -9.69
N ASP A 157 -8.24 -5.89 -9.67
CA ASP A 157 -8.17 -7.03 -10.60
C ASP A 157 -8.98 -8.22 -10.13
N VAL A 158 -9.21 -8.33 -8.81
CA VAL A 158 -9.88 -9.50 -8.22
C VAL A 158 -11.26 -9.18 -7.66
N GLY A 159 -11.64 -7.90 -7.57
CA GLY A 159 -12.92 -7.44 -7.06
C GLY A 159 -13.08 -7.55 -5.55
N TYR A 160 -12.00 -7.72 -4.81
CA TYR A 160 -11.96 -7.77 -3.34
C TYR A 160 -10.85 -6.88 -2.81
N ARG A 161 -11.19 -5.98 -1.89
CA ARG A 161 -10.22 -5.13 -1.20
C ARG A 161 -9.96 -5.60 0.23
N LYS A 162 -8.82 -5.28 0.81
CA LYS A 162 -8.59 -5.40 2.26
C LYS A 162 -9.57 -4.48 3.02
N PRO A 163 -10.18 -4.91 4.13
CA PRO A 163 -9.88 -6.11 4.91
C PRO A 163 -10.64 -7.39 4.49
N ASN A 164 -11.25 -7.46 3.30
CA ASN A 164 -11.92 -8.70 2.89
C ASN A 164 -10.89 -9.84 2.77
N PRO A 165 -11.07 -10.99 3.49
CA PRO A 165 -10.11 -12.09 3.47
C PRO A 165 -9.94 -12.74 2.10
N MET A 166 -10.90 -12.56 1.18
CA MET A 166 -10.84 -13.17 -0.15
C MET A 166 -9.62 -12.73 -0.96
N ILE A 167 -9.16 -11.48 -0.82
CA ILE A 167 -7.97 -11.01 -1.52
C ILE A 167 -6.71 -11.80 -1.09
N PHE A 168 -6.62 -12.15 0.20
CA PHE A 168 -5.55 -12.99 0.74
C PHE A 168 -5.70 -14.45 0.32
N THR A 169 -6.93 -14.98 0.33
CA THR A 169 -7.22 -16.34 -0.12
C THR A 169 -6.77 -16.54 -1.57
N ILE A 170 -7.10 -15.61 -2.47
CA ILE A 170 -6.66 -15.64 -3.87
C ILE A 170 -5.12 -15.63 -3.96
N MET A 171 -4.43 -14.80 -3.18
CA MET A 171 -2.98 -14.77 -3.14
C MET A 171 -2.39 -16.12 -2.69
N LEU A 172 -2.92 -16.70 -1.61
CA LEU A 172 -2.46 -17.97 -1.06
C LEU A 172 -2.66 -19.13 -2.06
N GLU A 173 -3.80 -19.15 -2.75
CA GLU A 173 -4.08 -20.13 -3.82
C GLU A 173 -3.08 -20.02 -4.96
N ARG A 174 -2.79 -18.80 -5.43
CA ARG A 174 -1.79 -18.57 -6.50
C ARG A 174 -0.39 -19.01 -6.09
N LEU A 175 0.00 -18.76 -4.84
CA LEU A 175 1.28 -19.19 -4.30
C LEU A 175 1.34 -20.69 -3.94
N GLY A 176 0.20 -21.36 -3.79
CA GLY A 176 0.12 -22.74 -3.34
C GLY A 176 0.62 -22.93 -1.90
N ILE A 177 0.23 -22.00 -0.99
CA ILE A 177 0.71 -21.92 0.40
C ILE A 177 -0.49 -21.89 1.35
N ASP A 178 -0.36 -22.58 2.48
CA ASP A 178 -1.34 -22.51 3.57
C ASP A 178 -1.24 -21.17 4.31
N ALA A 179 -2.39 -20.61 4.74
CA ALA A 179 -2.43 -19.33 5.44
C ALA A 179 -1.51 -19.28 6.68
N SER A 180 -1.42 -20.39 7.44
CA SER A 180 -0.54 -20.50 8.63
C SER A 180 0.96 -20.48 8.32
N GLU A 181 1.33 -20.58 7.04
CA GLU A 181 2.71 -20.53 6.54
C GLU A 181 3.06 -19.16 5.93
N ALA A 182 2.12 -18.22 5.96
CA ALA A 182 2.28 -16.87 5.42
C ALA A 182 2.23 -15.80 6.53
N VAL A 183 2.92 -14.70 6.28
CA VAL A 183 2.79 -13.45 7.02
C VAL A 183 2.43 -12.34 6.04
N HIS A 184 1.73 -11.31 6.53
CA HIS A 184 1.45 -10.11 5.75
C HIS A 184 1.99 -8.88 6.46
N VAL A 185 2.72 -8.05 5.74
CA VAL A 185 3.29 -6.78 6.21
C VAL A 185 2.55 -5.64 5.52
N GLY A 186 1.91 -4.77 6.26
CA GLY A 186 1.21 -3.59 5.75
C GLY A 186 1.15 -2.48 6.79
N ASP A 187 0.73 -1.28 6.38
CA ASP A 187 0.74 -0.09 7.24
C ASP A 187 -0.59 0.20 7.96
N ARG A 188 -1.69 -0.46 7.56
CA ARG A 188 -3.03 -0.21 8.09
C ARG A 188 -3.53 -1.35 8.98
N PRO A 189 -3.68 -1.14 10.31
CA PRO A 189 -4.24 -2.16 11.21
C PRO A 189 -5.67 -2.60 10.84
N ASP A 190 -6.50 -1.69 10.36
CA ASP A 190 -7.90 -1.91 9.99
C ASP A 190 -8.07 -2.64 8.65
N ALA A 191 -7.13 -2.51 7.74
CA ALA A 191 -7.14 -3.16 6.43
C ALA A 191 -6.19 -4.36 6.36
N ASP A 192 -4.90 -4.13 6.60
CA ASP A 192 -3.86 -5.16 6.51
C ASP A 192 -3.92 -6.13 7.69
N GLY A 193 -4.02 -5.58 8.91
CA GLY A 193 -4.10 -6.36 10.13
C GLY A 193 -5.33 -7.24 10.17
N ALA A 194 -6.50 -6.61 10.11
CA ALA A 194 -7.79 -7.30 10.21
C ALA A 194 -8.03 -8.25 9.04
N GLY A 195 -7.66 -7.85 7.81
CA GLY A 195 -7.85 -8.68 6.63
C GLY A 195 -6.97 -9.93 6.62
N ALA A 196 -5.68 -9.78 6.96
CA ALA A 196 -4.76 -10.91 7.07
C ALA A 196 -5.20 -11.89 8.18
N GLU A 197 -5.54 -11.38 9.36
CA GLU A 197 -6.03 -12.20 10.47
C GLU A 197 -7.29 -12.98 10.10
N ALA A 198 -8.26 -12.32 9.45
CA ALA A 198 -9.49 -12.97 8.99
C ALA A 198 -9.24 -14.08 7.96
N ALA A 199 -8.14 -13.98 7.18
CA ALA A 199 -7.69 -15.02 6.26
C ALA A 199 -6.83 -16.10 6.91
N GLY A 200 -6.52 -16.01 8.20
CA GLY A 200 -5.60 -16.90 8.91
C GLY A 200 -4.12 -16.66 8.62
N VAL A 201 -3.79 -15.56 7.96
CA VAL A 201 -2.43 -15.08 7.72
C VAL A 201 -1.98 -14.24 8.93
N ARG A 202 -0.73 -14.38 9.36
CA ARG A 202 -0.22 -13.62 10.50
C ARG A 202 0.11 -12.18 10.08
N PRO A 203 -0.54 -11.17 10.66
CA PRO A 203 -0.26 -9.77 10.35
C PRO A 203 0.98 -9.23 11.07
N ILE A 204 1.67 -8.32 10.41
CA ILE A 204 2.73 -7.46 10.93
C ILE A 204 2.42 -6.05 10.45
N ILE A 205 2.29 -5.11 11.36
CA ILE A 205 2.04 -3.70 11.01
C ILE A 205 3.38 -2.97 10.96
N ILE A 206 3.69 -2.39 9.79
CA ILE A 206 4.82 -1.48 9.67
C ILE A 206 4.35 -0.06 10.01
N ASP A 207 4.81 0.43 11.15
CA ASP A 207 4.46 1.76 11.68
C ASP A 207 5.64 2.71 11.56
N ARG A 208 5.93 3.17 10.35
CA ARG A 208 7.11 4.00 10.04
C ARG A 208 7.13 5.30 10.83
N GLU A 209 5.97 5.86 11.13
CA GLU A 209 5.82 7.15 11.82
C GLU A 209 5.56 7.03 13.32
N GLY A 210 5.24 5.85 13.85
CA GLY A 210 4.94 5.64 15.25
C GLY A 210 3.55 6.07 15.68
N ARG A 211 2.60 5.90 14.78
CA ARG A 211 1.19 6.23 15.02
C ARG A 211 0.46 5.20 15.88
N PHE A 212 0.93 3.95 15.89
CA PHE A 212 0.21 2.81 16.49
C PHE A 212 0.98 2.26 17.68
N SER A 213 0.77 2.85 18.89
CA SER A 213 1.39 2.37 20.12
C SER A 213 0.80 1.05 20.63
N ASP A 214 -0.49 0.80 20.33
CA ASP A 214 -1.21 -0.43 20.71
C ASP A 214 -2.34 -0.68 19.69
N CYS A 215 -2.02 -1.33 18.58
CA CYS A 215 -3.01 -1.71 17.56
C CYS A 215 -3.44 -3.19 17.66
N GLY A 216 -2.97 -3.93 18.67
CA GLY A 216 -3.29 -5.35 18.86
C GLY A 216 -2.48 -6.31 17.98
N TYR A 217 -1.60 -5.80 17.12
CA TYR A 217 -0.77 -6.59 16.21
C TYR A 217 0.73 -6.42 16.50
N THR A 218 1.54 -7.36 16.00
CA THR A 218 2.99 -7.18 15.99
C THR A 218 3.35 -5.99 15.11
N THR A 219 4.11 -5.02 15.68
CA THR A 219 4.55 -3.82 14.98
C THR A 219 6.05 -3.80 14.76
N ILE A 220 6.47 -3.27 13.61
CA ILE A 220 7.85 -2.94 13.27
C ILE A 220 7.92 -1.50 12.75
N ARG A 221 9.07 -0.86 12.86
CA ARG A 221 9.32 0.49 12.35
C ARG A 221 9.94 0.50 10.96
N THR A 222 10.71 -0.53 10.68
CA THR A 222 11.44 -0.71 9.42
C THR A 222 11.41 -2.17 9.01
N LEU A 223 11.55 -2.43 7.72
CA LEU A 223 11.66 -3.79 7.19
C LEU A 223 12.97 -4.49 7.62
N ASP A 224 13.96 -3.76 8.12
CA ASP A 224 15.19 -4.36 8.66
C ASP A 224 14.93 -5.26 9.88
N GLU A 225 13.84 -5.00 10.61
CA GLU A 225 13.43 -5.80 11.78
C GLU A 225 12.80 -7.15 11.39
N LEU A 226 12.29 -7.26 10.16
CA LEU A 226 11.50 -8.41 9.70
C LEU A 226 12.27 -9.73 9.76
N ASP A 227 13.53 -9.73 9.34
CA ASP A 227 14.37 -10.94 9.32
C ASP A 227 14.57 -11.52 10.73
N GLY A 228 14.86 -10.68 11.71
CA GLY A 228 14.99 -11.08 13.12
C GLY A 228 13.67 -11.60 13.70
N LEU A 229 12.56 -10.95 13.37
CA LEU A 229 11.23 -11.35 13.81
C LEU A 229 10.84 -12.74 13.26
N LEU A 230 10.99 -12.96 11.96
CA LEU A 230 10.71 -14.25 11.32
C LEU A 230 11.61 -15.38 11.87
N GLY A 231 12.89 -15.09 12.12
CA GLY A 231 13.83 -16.02 12.74
C GLY A 231 13.40 -16.47 14.14
N SER A 232 12.89 -15.55 14.94
CA SER A 232 12.39 -15.84 16.29
C SER A 232 11.18 -16.78 16.30
N TRP A 233 10.28 -16.63 15.33
CA TRP A 233 9.09 -17.48 15.19
C TRP A 233 9.44 -18.89 14.71
N GLY A 234 10.46 -19.05 13.85
CA GLY A 234 10.99 -20.35 13.43
C GLY A 234 11.60 -21.13 14.58
N ALA A 235 12.32 -20.46 15.46
CA ALA A 235 12.94 -21.08 16.66
C ALA A 235 11.92 -21.51 17.71
N ALA A 236 10.82 -20.77 17.88
CA ALA A 236 9.75 -21.12 18.82
C ALA A 236 8.96 -22.37 18.37
N GLY A 237 8.73 -22.51 17.07
CA GLY A 237 8.07 -23.69 16.47
C GLY A 237 8.86 -25.00 16.66
N ASN A 238 10.19 -24.94 16.62
CA ASN A 238 11.05 -26.12 16.80
C ASN A 238 11.14 -26.61 18.27
N LYS A 239 10.89 -25.75 19.26
CA LYS A 239 10.87 -26.15 20.68
C LYS A 239 9.63 -26.93 21.06
N ALA A 240 8.49 -26.70 20.36
CA ALA A 240 7.23 -27.40 20.64
C ALA A 240 7.21 -28.84 20.09
N VAL A 241 8.05 -29.17 19.10
CA VAL A 241 8.09 -30.50 18.44
C VAL A 241 9.06 -31.46 19.16
N ASN A 242 10.03 -30.97 19.93
CA ASN A 242 11.06 -31.79 20.59
C ASN A 242 10.82 -31.98 22.11
N GLY A 243 9.65 -31.67 22.62
CA GLY A 243 9.26 -31.76 24.05
C GLY A 243 8.08 -32.70 24.32
N GLY A 244 7.82 -33.68 23.42
CA GLY A 244 6.77 -34.70 23.60
C GLY A 244 7.36 -36.10 23.71
#